data_bb88408fcefcb4e59eee0697160b7a21
#
_entry.id   bb88408fcefcb4e59eee0697160b7a21
#
_cell.length_a   1.000
_cell.length_b   1.000
_cell.length_c   1.000
_cell.angle_alpha   90.00
_cell.angle_beta   90.00
_cell.angle_gamma   90.00
#
_symmetry.space_group_name_H-M   'P 1'
#
loop_
_entity.id
_entity.type
_entity.pdbx_description
1 polymer ?
#
loop_
_entity_poly.entity_id
_entity_poly.type
_entity_poly.pdbx_seq_one_letter_code
_entity_poly.pdbx_strand_id
1 'polypeptide(L)'
;MTDSPLCGVIAAIATAIDATGEPNCAQSLALARFLLDNGCDGLNVLGTTGEGTSLSLRQRLAVMNAYAASGLPLRRLLVGTGAAALDDAVTLTGHAAALGFAGALVLPPFYYKGVSDDGLFATIEAIASATAAQPIPIYLYHFPAQSGLPWRVALIHRLLESFGERIAGLKDSSGDMDFANEAAGLSPRFRVFPATEAALPQARAGRFAGCISATANLNADLCARFYRSGDGAALAQAMAIRQLFDGKPLVPGVKALLAHIHDEPQWARVAPPLSPLAAADRTAAIAGYDAVRAKRVA
;
A
#
# COMPACT_ATOMS: atom_id res chain seq x y z
N MET A 1 -11.99 20.16 -13.30
CA MET A 1 -12.45 18.78 -13.00
C MET A 1 -12.00 18.53 -11.57
N THR A 2 -12.95 18.45 -10.63
CA THR A 2 -12.67 18.10 -9.24
C THR A 2 -12.21 16.64 -9.23
N ASP A 3 -10.91 16.41 -8.96
CA ASP A 3 -10.39 15.07 -8.81
C ASP A 3 -11.17 14.35 -7.71
N SER A 4 -11.84 13.26 -8.08
CA SER A 4 -12.50 12.40 -7.10
C SER A 4 -11.44 11.82 -6.17
N PRO A 5 -11.66 11.87 -4.86
CA PRO A 5 -10.69 11.33 -3.92
C PRO A 5 -10.47 9.82 -4.16
N LEU A 6 -9.25 9.38 -3.91
CA LEU A 6 -8.85 7.98 -4.12
C LEU A 6 -9.77 7.03 -3.35
N CYS A 7 -10.28 6.00 -4.03
CA CYS A 7 -11.15 4.97 -3.44
C CYS A 7 -11.04 3.66 -4.24
N GLY A 8 -11.65 2.60 -3.73
CA GLY A 8 -11.75 1.31 -4.43
C GLY A 8 -10.58 0.36 -4.13
N VAL A 9 -10.18 -0.39 -5.14
CA VAL A 9 -9.13 -1.43 -5.04
C VAL A 9 -7.77 -0.82 -5.33
N ILE A 10 -6.91 -0.78 -4.33
CA ILE A 10 -5.56 -0.23 -4.44
C ILE A 10 -4.55 -1.35 -4.17
N ALA A 11 -3.67 -1.62 -5.13
CA ALA A 11 -2.57 -2.53 -4.89
C ALA A 11 -1.44 -1.82 -4.12
N ALA A 12 -1.01 -2.41 -2.99
CA ALA A 12 0.31 -2.11 -2.44
C ALA A 12 1.33 -2.79 -3.37
N ILE A 13 1.72 -2.08 -4.43
CA ILE A 13 2.48 -2.66 -5.54
C ILE A 13 3.88 -3.09 -5.13
N ALA A 14 4.31 -4.26 -5.62
CA ALA A 14 5.67 -4.75 -5.44
C ALA A 14 6.67 -3.94 -6.27
N THR A 15 7.90 -3.79 -5.77
CA THR A 15 9.02 -3.22 -6.52
C THR A 15 9.91 -4.36 -7.01
N ALA A 16 10.17 -4.41 -8.31
CA ALA A 16 11.15 -5.35 -8.86
C ALA A 16 12.56 -4.93 -8.46
N ILE A 17 13.37 -5.90 -8.03
CA ILE A 17 14.77 -5.70 -7.62
C ILE A 17 15.67 -6.50 -8.58
N ASP A 18 16.70 -5.88 -9.10
CA ASP A 18 17.65 -6.52 -9.99
C ASP A 18 18.72 -7.36 -9.22
N ALA A 19 19.66 -7.93 -9.95
CA ALA A 19 20.69 -8.77 -9.36
C ALA A 19 21.73 -7.99 -8.52
N THR A 20 21.77 -6.66 -8.64
CA THR A 20 22.66 -5.77 -7.89
C THR A 20 22.00 -5.18 -6.65
N GLY A 21 20.68 -5.44 -6.45
CA GLY A 21 19.89 -4.86 -5.35
C GLY A 21 19.28 -3.50 -5.69
N GLU A 22 19.40 -3.05 -6.95
CA GLU A 22 18.76 -1.81 -7.40
C GLU A 22 17.32 -2.05 -7.86
N PRO A 23 16.42 -1.07 -7.68
CA PRO A 23 15.06 -1.14 -8.23
C PRO A 23 15.06 -1.26 -9.76
N ASN A 24 14.43 -2.30 -10.29
CA ASN A 24 14.14 -2.41 -11.71
C ASN A 24 12.86 -1.64 -12.03
N CYS A 25 13.03 -0.34 -12.33
CA CYS A 25 11.89 0.54 -12.61
C CYS A 25 11.10 0.10 -13.85
N ALA A 26 11.74 -0.41 -14.90
CA ALA A 26 11.04 -0.82 -16.12
C ALA A 26 10.04 -1.96 -15.83
N GLN A 27 10.48 -2.97 -15.10
CA GLN A 27 9.64 -4.10 -14.70
C GLN A 27 8.54 -3.67 -13.71
N SER A 28 8.85 -2.80 -12.73
CA SER A 28 7.87 -2.25 -11.79
C SER A 28 6.79 -1.42 -12.51
N LEU A 29 7.15 -0.65 -13.52
CA LEU A 29 6.21 0.14 -14.33
C LEU A 29 5.34 -0.72 -15.24
N ALA A 30 5.87 -1.84 -15.76
CA ALA A 30 5.07 -2.81 -16.52
C ALA A 30 3.97 -3.41 -15.61
N LEU A 31 4.32 -3.83 -14.38
CA LEU A 31 3.35 -4.30 -13.40
C LEU A 31 2.33 -3.20 -13.03
N ALA A 32 2.77 -1.96 -12.88
CA ALA A 32 1.87 -0.85 -12.55
C ALA A 32 0.80 -0.64 -13.63
N ARG A 33 1.17 -0.67 -14.91
CA ARG A 33 0.21 -0.61 -16.03
C ARG A 33 -0.73 -1.79 -16.00
N PHE A 34 -0.18 -3.00 -15.89
CA PHE A 34 -0.97 -4.22 -15.82
C PHE A 34 -2.03 -4.14 -14.71
N LEU A 35 -1.68 -3.74 -13.49
CA LEU A 35 -2.62 -3.66 -12.38
C LEU A 35 -3.72 -2.60 -12.59
N LEU A 36 -3.38 -1.43 -13.12
CA LEU A 36 -4.35 -0.38 -13.44
C LEU A 36 -5.31 -0.80 -14.55
N ASP A 37 -4.84 -1.53 -15.55
CA ASP A 37 -5.65 -2.06 -16.65
C ASP A 37 -6.52 -3.25 -16.21
N ASN A 38 -6.08 -3.98 -15.18
CA ASN A 38 -6.76 -5.19 -14.68
C ASN A 38 -7.53 -4.97 -13.37
N GLY A 39 -7.96 -3.75 -13.09
CA GLY A 39 -8.99 -3.52 -12.08
C GLY A 39 -8.58 -2.71 -10.88
N CYS A 40 -7.31 -2.40 -10.67
CA CYS A 40 -6.91 -1.47 -9.61
C CYS A 40 -7.41 -0.05 -9.92
N ASP A 41 -8.07 0.56 -8.95
CA ASP A 41 -8.47 1.98 -9.01
C ASP A 41 -7.27 2.89 -8.71
N GLY A 42 -6.25 2.38 -8.04
CA GLY A 42 -5.01 3.07 -7.74
C GLY A 42 -3.90 2.13 -7.28
N LEU A 43 -2.73 2.68 -7.03
CA LEU A 43 -1.57 1.94 -6.51
C LEU A 43 -0.97 2.66 -5.30
N ASN A 44 -0.34 1.90 -4.42
CA ASN A 44 0.53 2.44 -3.38
C ASN A 44 1.97 1.98 -3.64
N VAL A 45 2.77 2.90 -4.16
CA VAL A 45 4.18 2.70 -4.53
C VAL A 45 5.07 2.81 -3.29
N LEU A 46 6.16 2.06 -3.19
CA LEU A 46 7.14 2.13 -2.10
C LEU A 46 6.54 1.94 -0.68
N GLY A 47 5.43 1.21 -0.57
CA GLY A 47 4.94 0.70 0.71
C GLY A 47 5.75 -0.50 1.18
N THR A 48 5.24 -1.23 2.19
CA THR A 48 5.89 -2.45 2.72
C THR A 48 6.06 -3.52 1.63
N THR A 49 5.02 -3.76 0.82
CA THR A 49 5.09 -4.72 -0.30
C THR A 49 6.06 -4.28 -1.39
N GLY A 50 6.22 -2.97 -1.57
CA GLY A 50 7.21 -2.38 -2.46
C GLY A 50 8.60 -2.25 -1.85
N GLU A 51 8.84 -2.87 -0.68
CA GLU A 51 10.13 -2.91 0.02
C GLU A 51 10.73 -1.52 0.29
N GLY A 52 9.87 -0.49 0.41
CA GLY A 52 10.31 0.91 0.51
C GLY A 52 11.26 1.18 1.69
N THR A 53 11.14 0.43 2.81
CA THR A 53 12.04 0.56 3.97
C THR A 53 13.39 -0.14 3.80
N SER A 54 13.53 -1.01 2.80
CA SER A 54 14.80 -1.65 2.43
C SER A 54 15.58 -0.86 1.38
N LEU A 55 14.94 0.16 0.78
CA LEU A 55 15.55 1.02 -0.23
C LEU A 55 16.09 2.31 0.40
N SER A 56 17.27 2.73 -0.02
CA SER A 56 17.85 4.02 0.39
C SER A 56 17.03 5.20 -0.10
N LEU A 57 17.22 6.38 0.50
CA LEU A 57 16.61 7.63 0.04
C LEU A 57 16.83 7.85 -1.46
N ARG A 58 18.08 7.68 -1.96
CA ARG A 58 18.44 7.79 -3.38
C ARG A 58 17.60 6.86 -4.27
N GLN A 59 17.46 5.60 -3.88
CA GLN A 59 16.70 4.60 -4.64
C GLN A 59 15.21 4.92 -4.65
N ARG A 60 14.65 5.35 -3.51
CA ARG A 60 13.22 5.74 -3.42
C ARG A 60 12.92 6.96 -4.31
N LEU A 61 13.78 7.98 -4.29
CA LEU A 61 13.65 9.15 -5.17
C LEU A 61 13.75 8.74 -6.66
N ALA A 62 14.66 7.84 -7.02
CA ALA A 62 14.80 7.34 -8.39
C ALA A 62 13.53 6.59 -8.86
N VAL A 63 12.94 5.75 -8.00
CA VAL A 63 11.67 5.08 -8.30
C VAL A 63 10.55 6.11 -8.51
N MET A 64 10.41 7.09 -7.63
CA MET A 64 9.39 8.13 -7.76
C MET A 64 9.54 8.91 -9.08
N ASN A 65 10.78 9.28 -9.45
CA ASN A 65 11.07 9.94 -10.72
C ASN A 65 10.70 9.07 -11.93
N ALA A 66 10.99 7.76 -11.87
CA ALA A 66 10.64 6.83 -12.94
C ALA A 66 9.10 6.73 -13.12
N TYR A 67 8.34 6.68 -12.02
CA TYR A 67 6.87 6.71 -12.08
C TYR A 67 6.37 8.02 -12.68
N ALA A 68 6.93 9.17 -12.29
CA ALA A 68 6.55 10.48 -12.82
C ALA A 68 6.82 10.60 -14.33
N ALA A 69 7.95 10.07 -14.80
CA ALA A 69 8.32 10.11 -16.21
C ALA A 69 7.58 9.08 -17.09
N SER A 70 6.82 8.16 -16.48
CA SER A 70 6.24 6.99 -17.18
C SER A 70 4.94 7.25 -17.94
N GLY A 71 4.30 8.40 -17.73
CA GLY A 71 2.96 8.71 -18.23
C GLY A 71 1.82 8.06 -17.43
N LEU A 72 2.12 7.37 -16.33
CA LEU A 72 1.09 6.83 -15.43
C LEU A 72 0.32 7.96 -14.72
N PRO A 73 -0.96 7.74 -14.38
CA PRO A 73 -1.78 8.76 -13.74
C PRO A 73 -1.38 8.93 -12.26
N LEU A 74 -0.39 9.78 -11.96
CA LEU A 74 0.13 9.99 -10.60
C LEU A 74 -0.96 10.35 -9.58
N ARG A 75 -2.05 10.99 -10.02
CA ARG A 75 -3.23 11.30 -9.20
C ARG A 75 -4.02 10.06 -8.73
N ARG A 76 -3.67 8.87 -9.23
CA ARG A 76 -4.18 7.57 -8.74
C ARG A 76 -3.14 6.81 -7.92
N LEU A 77 -1.97 7.40 -7.68
CA LEU A 77 -0.86 6.73 -7.00
C LEU A 77 -0.54 7.39 -5.65
N LEU A 78 -0.68 6.62 -4.57
CA LEU A 78 -0.05 6.93 -3.30
C LEU A 78 1.41 6.51 -3.33
N VAL A 79 2.23 7.15 -2.54
CA VAL A 79 3.63 6.74 -2.37
C VAL A 79 4.01 6.69 -0.90
N GLY A 80 4.68 5.60 -0.48
CA GLY A 80 5.21 5.45 0.86
C GLY A 80 6.38 6.41 1.09
N THR A 81 6.25 7.32 2.05
CA THR A 81 7.29 8.32 2.38
C THR A 81 7.80 8.20 3.81
N GLY A 82 7.16 7.37 4.66
CA GLY A 82 7.65 7.13 6.02
C GLY A 82 9.09 6.62 6.04
N ALA A 83 9.88 7.13 6.99
CA ALA A 83 11.27 6.78 7.22
C ALA A 83 11.59 6.84 8.71
N ALA A 84 12.72 6.24 9.13
CA ALA A 84 13.19 6.34 10.51
C ALA A 84 13.73 7.74 10.81
N ALA A 85 14.41 8.36 9.85
CA ALA A 85 14.87 9.74 9.94
C ALA A 85 13.77 10.71 9.47
N LEU A 86 13.49 11.73 10.27
CA LEU A 86 12.47 12.74 9.95
C LEU A 86 12.79 13.48 8.65
N ASP A 87 14.05 13.85 8.43
CA ASP A 87 14.50 14.58 7.25
C ASP A 87 14.28 13.78 5.96
N ASP A 88 14.50 12.46 6.00
CA ASP A 88 14.18 11.58 4.87
C ASP A 88 12.67 11.55 4.58
N ALA A 89 11.83 11.49 5.62
CA ALA A 89 10.38 11.50 5.46
C ALA A 89 9.88 12.84 4.88
N VAL A 90 10.45 13.96 5.33
CA VAL A 90 10.19 15.31 4.80
C VAL A 90 10.62 15.39 3.34
N THR A 91 11.84 14.99 3.03
CA THR A 91 12.41 15.02 1.67
C THR A 91 11.55 14.19 0.71
N LEU A 92 11.20 12.94 1.08
CA LEU A 92 10.37 12.08 0.26
C LEU A 92 8.96 12.64 0.06
N THR A 93 8.36 13.20 1.11
CA THR A 93 7.01 13.78 1.02
C THR A 93 7.00 15.04 0.16
N GLY A 94 8.01 15.91 0.31
CA GLY A 94 8.18 17.08 -0.55
C GLY A 94 8.39 16.70 -2.01
N HIS A 95 9.20 15.67 -2.27
CA HIS A 95 9.42 15.17 -3.62
C HIS A 95 8.14 14.58 -4.24
N ALA A 96 7.35 13.81 -3.45
CA ALA A 96 6.05 13.31 -3.88
C ALA A 96 5.09 14.43 -4.27
N ALA A 97 5.07 15.51 -3.47
CA ALA A 97 4.27 16.70 -3.75
C ALA A 97 4.69 17.35 -5.07
N ALA A 98 5.99 17.58 -5.26
CA ALA A 98 6.55 18.20 -6.47
C ALA A 98 6.25 17.39 -7.74
N LEU A 99 6.22 16.07 -7.66
CA LEU A 99 5.89 15.19 -8.78
C LEU A 99 4.37 15.07 -9.05
N GLY A 100 3.51 15.43 -8.10
CA GLY A 100 2.05 15.38 -8.26
C GLY A 100 1.43 14.01 -7.95
N PHE A 101 2.00 13.24 -7.03
CA PHE A 101 1.37 12.02 -6.49
C PHE A 101 0.05 12.36 -5.77
N ALA A 102 -0.89 11.41 -5.74
CA ALA A 102 -2.20 11.56 -5.10
C ALA A 102 -2.10 11.78 -3.58
N GLY A 103 -1.04 11.27 -2.95
CA GLY A 103 -0.84 11.40 -1.52
C GLY A 103 0.42 10.68 -1.05
N ALA A 104 0.88 11.08 0.13
CA ALA A 104 1.99 10.47 0.85
C ALA A 104 1.45 9.51 1.90
N LEU A 105 1.86 8.24 1.85
CA LEU A 105 1.55 7.24 2.88
C LEU A 105 2.70 7.22 3.89
N VAL A 106 2.43 7.69 5.11
CA VAL A 106 3.43 7.91 6.15
C VAL A 106 3.35 6.84 7.23
N LEU A 107 4.32 5.89 7.24
CA LEU A 107 4.56 5.01 8.36
C LEU A 107 5.20 5.83 9.49
N PRO A 108 4.81 5.67 10.77
CA PRO A 108 5.48 6.36 11.87
C PRO A 108 6.97 5.98 11.93
N PRO A 109 7.83 6.83 12.51
CA PRO A 109 9.25 6.52 12.66
C PRO A 109 9.42 5.27 13.53
N PHE A 110 9.85 4.19 12.91
CA PHE A 110 9.73 2.82 13.43
C PHE A 110 10.95 2.31 14.22
N TYR A 111 12.02 3.10 14.35
CA TYR A 111 13.21 2.65 15.08
C TYR A 111 12.99 2.74 16.60
N TYR A 112 12.61 3.90 17.11
CA TYR A 112 12.32 4.09 18.53
C TYR A 112 10.93 3.57 18.88
N LYS A 113 10.84 2.70 19.90
CA LYS A 113 9.58 2.15 20.40
C LYS A 113 9.12 2.92 21.63
N GLY A 114 7.82 2.85 21.91
CA GLY A 114 7.26 3.49 23.09
C GLY A 114 7.28 5.02 23.07
N VAL A 115 7.38 5.63 21.90
CA VAL A 115 7.28 7.09 21.77
C VAL A 115 5.87 7.58 22.12
N SER A 116 5.76 8.81 22.62
CA SER A 116 4.48 9.43 22.98
C SER A 116 3.66 9.83 21.75
N ASP A 117 2.36 10.02 21.95
CA ASP A 117 1.48 10.58 20.92
C ASP A 117 1.92 11.99 20.51
N ASP A 118 2.51 12.78 21.42
CA ASP A 118 3.08 14.09 21.08
C ASP A 118 4.29 13.98 20.14
N GLY A 119 5.13 12.97 20.31
CA GLY A 119 6.24 12.70 19.39
C GLY A 119 5.77 12.30 17.98
N LEU A 120 4.71 11.50 17.89
CA LEU A 120 4.09 11.15 16.62
C LEU A 120 3.37 12.35 15.99
N PHE A 121 2.69 13.17 16.79
CA PHE A 121 2.08 14.41 16.34
C PHE A 121 3.13 15.36 15.75
N ALA A 122 4.22 15.62 16.47
CA ALA A 122 5.31 16.48 16.03
C ALA A 122 5.96 15.99 14.72
N THR A 123 6.01 14.67 14.51
CA THR A 123 6.49 14.09 13.24
C THR A 123 5.60 14.49 12.07
N ILE A 124 4.28 14.37 12.21
CA ILE A 124 3.33 14.77 11.15
C ILE A 124 3.31 16.29 10.97
N GLU A 125 3.40 17.06 12.06
CA GLU A 125 3.49 18.52 12.03
C GLU A 125 4.71 19.00 11.23
N ALA A 126 5.88 18.41 11.47
CA ALA A 126 7.10 18.74 10.72
C ALA A 126 6.96 18.44 9.22
N ILE A 127 6.41 17.27 8.86
CA ILE A 127 6.15 16.90 7.46
C ILE A 127 5.14 17.87 6.83
N ALA A 128 4.04 18.17 7.51
CA ALA A 128 2.99 19.07 7.01
C ALA A 128 3.52 20.50 6.81
N SER A 129 4.30 21.00 7.77
CA SER A 129 4.89 22.33 7.72
C SER A 129 5.93 22.46 6.61
N ALA A 130 6.83 21.51 6.48
CA ALA A 130 7.87 21.51 5.44
C ALA A 130 7.29 21.43 4.02
N THR A 131 6.09 20.88 3.86
CA THR A 131 5.41 20.76 2.56
C THR A 131 4.22 21.72 2.41
N ALA A 132 4.16 22.79 3.22
CA ALA A 132 3.05 23.76 3.21
C ALA A 132 2.93 24.53 1.90
N ALA A 133 4.06 24.86 1.26
CA ALA A 133 4.09 25.60 -0.01
C ALA A 133 3.52 24.77 -1.18
N GLN A 134 3.62 23.45 -1.11
CA GLN A 134 3.08 22.52 -2.10
C GLN A 134 2.42 21.35 -1.36
N PRO A 135 1.19 21.56 -0.85
CA PRO A 135 0.53 20.60 0.02
C PRO A 135 0.17 19.33 -0.74
N ILE A 136 0.48 18.19 -0.11
CA ILE A 136 0.09 16.85 -0.57
C ILE A 136 -0.77 16.18 0.49
N PRO A 137 -1.87 15.47 0.14
CA PRO A 137 -2.63 14.69 1.10
C PRO A 137 -1.77 13.67 1.86
N ILE A 138 -1.88 13.64 3.18
CA ILE A 138 -1.15 12.70 4.05
C ILE A 138 -2.11 11.58 4.44
N TYR A 139 -1.69 10.34 4.18
CA TYR A 139 -2.34 9.12 4.63
C TYR A 139 -1.49 8.51 5.74
N LEU A 140 -2.06 8.34 6.91
CA LEU A 140 -1.40 7.67 8.03
C LEU A 140 -1.30 6.17 7.74
N TYR A 141 -0.16 5.55 8.00
CA TYR A 141 -0.01 4.12 7.84
C TYR A 141 0.04 3.42 9.20
N HIS A 142 -1.06 2.78 9.57
CA HIS A 142 -1.20 2.00 10.79
C HIS A 142 -0.77 0.55 10.55
N PHE A 143 0.42 0.21 11.02
CA PHE A 143 0.96 -1.15 10.95
C PHE A 143 1.79 -1.46 12.21
N PRO A 144 1.15 -1.55 13.40
CA PRO A 144 1.86 -1.68 14.67
C PRO A 144 2.72 -2.95 14.74
N ALA A 145 2.34 -4.06 14.07
CA ALA A 145 3.15 -5.27 14.02
C ALA A 145 4.53 -5.06 13.36
N GLN A 146 4.67 -4.07 12.47
CA GLN A 146 5.94 -3.74 11.82
C GLN A 146 6.61 -2.50 12.43
N SER A 147 5.84 -1.44 12.66
CA SER A 147 6.39 -0.20 13.21
C SER A 147 6.66 -0.27 14.72
N GLY A 148 5.90 -1.11 15.45
CA GLY A 148 5.86 -1.09 16.90
C GLY A 148 5.16 0.14 17.48
N LEU A 149 4.54 0.97 16.63
CA LEU A 149 3.90 2.23 17.00
C LEU A 149 2.48 2.29 16.43
N PRO A 150 1.44 2.32 17.28
CA PRO A 150 0.06 2.48 16.81
C PRO A 150 -0.28 3.97 16.59
N TRP A 151 -1.08 4.23 15.57
CA TRP A 151 -1.88 5.46 15.51
C TRP A 151 -3.14 5.25 16.37
N ARG A 152 -3.23 5.92 17.52
CA ARG A 152 -4.44 5.86 18.37
C ARG A 152 -5.52 6.76 17.79
N VAL A 153 -6.79 6.39 17.96
CA VAL A 153 -7.93 7.16 17.45
C VAL A 153 -7.93 8.60 17.98
N ALA A 154 -7.61 8.79 19.26
CA ALA A 154 -7.50 10.13 19.85
C ALA A 154 -6.39 10.99 19.20
N LEU A 155 -5.25 10.38 18.85
CA LEU A 155 -4.18 11.07 18.12
C LEU A 155 -4.61 11.41 16.68
N ILE A 156 -5.30 10.50 15.98
CA ILE A 156 -5.83 10.76 14.65
C ILE A 156 -6.82 11.91 14.68
N HIS A 157 -7.72 11.94 15.69
CA HIS A 157 -8.66 13.04 15.87
C HIS A 157 -7.94 14.38 16.08
N ARG A 158 -6.94 14.44 16.93
CA ARG A 158 -6.11 15.64 17.17
C ARG A 158 -5.40 16.10 15.86
N LEU A 159 -4.89 15.17 15.05
CA LEU A 159 -4.29 15.50 13.75
C LEU A 159 -5.31 16.08 12.76
N LEU A 160 -6.53 15.53 12.74
CA LEU A 160 -7.62 16.05 11.91
C LEU A 160 -8.05 17.45 12.33
N GLU A 161 -8.13 17.72 13.63
CA GLU A 161 -8.43 19.07 14.16
C GLU A 161 -7.35 20.08 13.79
N SER A 162 -6.07 19.68 13.85
CA SER A 162 -4.94 20.60 13.63
C SER A 162 -4.64 20.85 12.13
N PHE A 163 -4.82 19.84 11.27
CA PHE A 163 -4.39 19.91 9.87
C PHE A 163 -5.54 19.73 8.86
N GLY A 164 -6.75 19.49 9.33
CA GLY A 164 -7.94 19.39 8.48
C GLY A 164 -7.81 18.37 7.36
N GLU A 165 -8.19 18.76 6.15
CA GLU A 165 -8.17 17.89 4.96
C GLU A 165 -6.76 17.44 4.53
N ARG A 166 -5.72 18.03 5.12
CA ARG A 166 -4.34 17.59 4.90
C ARG A 166 -4.11 16.15 5.36
N ILE A 167 -4.79 15.72 6.44
CA ILE A 167 -4.83 14.34 6.92
C ILE A 167 -5.99 13.63 6.20
N ALA A 168 -5.70 13.13 5.01
CA ALA A 168 -6.71 12.66 4.06
C ALA A 168 -7.22 11.25 4.36
N GLY A 169 -6.46 10.44 5.09
CA GLY A 169 -6.89 9.07 5.35
C GLY A 169 -5.90 8.21 6.14
N LEU A 170 -6.25 6.94 6.21
CA LEU A 170 -5.51 5.91 6.93
C LEU A 170 -5.46 4.62 6.09
N LYS A 171 -4.28 4.04 5.96
CA LYS A 171 -4.14 2.61 5.62
C LYS A 171 -4.00 1.83 6.93
N ASP A 172 -4.88 0.87 7.15
CA ASP A 172 -4.82 0.02 8.34
C ASP A 172 -4.38 -1.42 7.97
N SER A 173 -3.25 -1.83 8.53
CA SER A 173 -2.68 -3.18 8.41
C SER A 173 -2.61 -3.89 9.78
N SER A 174 -3.36 -3.45 10.78
CA SER A 174 -3.41 -4.09 12.09
C SER A 174 -4.21 -5.39 12.06
N GLY A 175 -5.23 -5.47 11.18
CA GLY A 175 -6.24 -6.51 11.19
C GLY A 175 -7.36 -6.28 12.21
N ASP A 176 -7.30 -5.20 12.98
CA ASP A 176 -8.32 -4.79 13.94
C ASP A 176 -9.44 -4.00 13.22
N MET A 177 -10.53 -4.69 12.93
CA MET A 177 -11.66 -4.07 12.23
C MET A 177 -12.45 -3.10 13.11
N ASP A 178 -12.40 -3.23 14.44
CA ASP A 178 -13.04 -2.29 15.36
C ASP A 178 -12.28 -0.95 15.34
N PHE A 179 -10.95 -0.98 15.39
CA PHE A 179 -10.12 0.20 15.19
C PHE A 179 -10.38 0.86 13.84
N ALA A 180 -10.41 0.08 12.74
CA ALA A 180 -10.67 0.61 11.42
C ALA A 180 -12.05 1.28 11.32
N ASN A 181 -13.07 0.67 11.93
CA ASN A 181 -14.42 1.22 12.00
C ASN A 181 -14.49 2.49 12.84
N GLU A 182 -13.83 2.53 14.01
CA GLU A 182 -13.76 3.73 14.84
C GLU A 182 -13.08 4.88 14.08
N ALA A 183 -11.93 4.62 13.49
CA ALA A 183 -11.20 5.61 12.68
C ALA A 183 -12.04 6.14 11.51
N ALA A 184 -12.78 5.28 10.81
CA ALA A 184 -13.66 5.68 9.71
C ALA A 184 -14.86 6.52 10.19
N GLY A 185 -15.17 6.51 11.47
CA GLY A 185 -16.21 7.34 12.09
C GLY A 185 -15.78 8.77 12.41
N LEU A 186 -14.48 9.07 12.40
CA LEU A 186 -13.96 10.38 12.81
C LEU A 186 -14.37 11.52 11.90
N SER A 187 -14.43 11.28 10.59
CA SER A 187 -14.85 12.29 9.61
C SER A 187 -15.32 11.63 8.31
N PRO A 188 -16.37 12.13 7.66
CA PRO A 188 -16.82 11.63 6.35
C PRO A 188 -15.80 11.87 5.23
N ARG A 189 -14.81 12.75 5.45
CA ARG A 189 -13.72 13.02 4.50
C ARG A 189 -12.46 12.19 4.78
N PHE A 190 -12.36 11.57 5.95
CA PHE A 190 -11.21 10.75 6.31
C PHE A 190 -11.32 9.35 5.70
N ARG A 191 -10.44 9.04 4.75
CA ARG A 191 -10.47 7.84 3.93
C ARG A 191 -9.75 6.67 4.60
N VAL A 192 -10.48 5.68 5.08
CA VAL A 192 -9.88 4.48 5.70
C VAL A 192 -9.84 3.32 4.71
N PHE A 193 -8.66 2.69 4.62
CA PHE A 193 -8.37 1.55 3.75
C PHE A 193 -7.78 0.40 4.56
N PRO A 194 -8.58 -0.58 5.01
CA PRO A 194 -8.02 -1.81 5.55
C PRO A 194 -7.17 -2.55 4.53
N ALA A 195 -6.09 -3.22 4.99
CA ALA A 195 -5.16 -3.93 4.11
C ALA A 195 -5.61 -5.37 3.82
N THR A 196 -6.90 -5.55 3.61
CA THR A 196 -7.51 -6.87 3.36
C THR A 196 -8.69 -6.74 2.39
N GLU A 197 -8.83 -7.72 1.51
CA GLU A 197 -9.97 -7.88 0.62
C GLU A 197 -11.27 -8.16 1.37
N ALA A 198 -11.19 -8.69 2.59
CA ALA A 198 -12.35 -8.90 3.47
C ALA A 198 -13.10 -7.61 3.82
N ALA A 199 -12.46 -6.45 3.67
CA ALA A 199 -13.07 -5.14 3.90
C ALA A 199 -13.90 -4.63 2.70
N LEU A 200 -13.79 -5.24 1.52
CA LEU A 200 -14.47 -4.79 0.32
C LEU A 200 -16.01 -4.76 0.43
N PRO A 201 -16.70 -5.69 1.14
CA PRO A 201 -18.13 -5.57 1.39
C PRO A 201 -18.50 -4.28 2.13
N GLN A 202 -17.77 -3.93 3.18
CA GLN A 202 -17.99 -2.69 3.93
C GLN A 202 -17.59 -1.44 3.12
N ALA A 203 -16.54 -1.55 2.28
CA ALA A 203 -16.17 -0.47 1.37
C ALA A 203 -17.25 -0.22 0.32
N ARG A 204 -17.83 -1.28 -0.26
CA ARG A 204 -18.96 -1.18 -1.19
C ARG A 204 -20.20 -0.56 -0.53
N ALA A 205 -20.42 -0.82 0.75
CA ALA A 205 -21.48 -0.22 1.57
C ALA A 205 -21.17 1.23 2.02
N GLY A 206 -20.02 1.79 1.64
CA GLY A 206 -19.64 3.17 1.96
C GLY A 206 -18.97 3.38 3.32
N ARG A 207 -18.69 2.30 4.07
CA ARG A 207 -18.04 2.41 5.39
C ARG A 207 -16.56 2.73 5.28
N PHE A 208 -15.87 2.10 4.32
CA PHE A 208 -14.46 2.34 4.01
C PHE A 208 -14.31 2.93 2.61
N ALA A 209 -13.19 3.56 2.35
CA ALA A 209 -12.89 4.10 1.02
C ALA A 209 -12.51 3.01 0.01
N GLY A 210 -12.10 1.85 0.47
CA GLY A 210 -11.64 0.74 -0.34
C GLY A 210 -10.74 -0.19 0.46
N CYS A 211 -9.81 -0.85 -0.21
CA CYS A 211 -8.70 -1.57 0.42
C CYS A 211 -7.36 -1.18 -0.21
N ILE A 212 -6.27 -1.25 0.58
CA ILE A 212 -4.89 -1.16 0.08
C ILE A 212 -4.20 -2.48 0.41
N SER A 213 -4.21 -3.44 -0.53
CA SER A 213 -3.79 -4.81 -0.28
C SER A 213 -2.53 -5.21 -1.06
N ALA A 214 -1.67 -6.02 -0.41
CA ALA A 214 -0.52 -6.65 -1.04
C ALA A 214 -0.95 -7.71 -2.06
N THR A 215 -1.97 -8.50 -1.74
CA THR A 215 -2.48 -9.55 -2.61
C THR A 215 -3.24 -9.03 -3.82
N ALA A 216 -3.61 -7.74 -3.85
CA ALA A 216 -4.11 -7.08 -5.05
C ALA A 216 -3.10 -7.07 -6.22
N ASN A 217 -1.81 -7.34 -5.98
CA ASN A 217 -0.85 -7.65 -7.06
C ASN A 217 -1.21 -8.93 -7.83
N LEU A 218 -2.03 -9.82 -7.26
CA LEU A 218 -2.33 -11.17 -7.77
C LEU A 218 -3.79 -11.38 -8.12
N ASN A 219 -4.70 -10.55 -7.56
CA ASN A 219 -6.14 -10.76 -7.60
C ASN A 219 -6.94 -9.47 -7.84
N ALA A 220 -6.31 -8.44 -8.42
CA ALA A 220 -6.95 -7.14 -8.67
C ALA A 220 -8.27 -7.25 -9.44
N ASP A 221 -8.29 -8.11 -10.48
CA ASP A 221 -9.47 -8.39 -11.31
C ASP A 221 -10.65 -8.94 -10.49
N LEU A 222 -10.38 -9.86 -9.57
CA LEU A 222 -11.38 -10.46 -8.69
C LEU A 222 -11.91 -9.44 -7.68
N CYS A 223 -11.02 -8.67 -7.06
CA CYS A 223 -11.37 -7.59 -6.16
C CYS A 223 -12.25 -6.53 -6.85
N ALA A 224 -11.86 -6.11 -8.05
CA ALA A 224 -12.59 -5.13 -8.84
C ALA A 224 -13.97 -5.64 -9.26
N ARG A 225 -14.08 -6.91 -9.67
CA ARG A 225 -15.38 -7.53 -9.98
C ARG A 225 -16.31 -7.46 -8.78
N PHE A 226 -15.84 -7.90 -7.62
CA PHE A 226 -16.66 -7.78 -6.42
C PHE A 226 -17.01 -6.34 -6.10
N TYR A 227 -16.04 -5.44 -6.06
CA TYR A 227 -16.25 -4.05 -5.67
C TYR A 227 -17.26 -3.33 -6.57
N ARG A 228 -17.22 -3.60 -7.90
CA ARG A 228 -18.10 -2.97 -8.88
C ARG A 228 -19.46 -3.64 -8.99
N SER A 229 -19.53 -4.97 -9.01
CA SER A 229 -20.77 -5.71 -9.30
C SER A 229 -21.37 -6.46 -8.08
N GLY A 230 -20.62 -6.63 -7.00
CA GLY A 230 -21.03 -7.47 -5.86
C GLY A 230 -20.85 -8.96 -6.08
N ASP A 231 -20.00 -9.39 -7.04
CA ASP A 231 -19.74 -10.79 -7.36
C ASP A 231 -19.07 -11.52 -6.16
N GLY A 232 -19.88 -12.17 -5.35
CA GLY A 232 -19.44 -12.90 -4.16
C GLY A 232 -18.48 -14.05 -4.46
N ALA A 233 -18.59 -14.70 -5.64
CA ALA A 233 -17.67 -15.74 -6.05
C ALA A 233 -16.27 -15.17 -6.34
N ALA A 234 -16.20 -13.99 -6.96
CA ALA A 234 -14.93 -13.30 -7.16
C ALA A 234 -14.27 -12.92 -5.83
N LEU A 235 -15.05 -12.43 -4.85
CA LEU A 235 -14.49 -12.15 -3.51
C LEU A 235 -13.97 -13.41 -2.83
N ALA A 236 -14.71 -14.51 -2.89
CA ALA A 236 -14.30 -15.79 -2.31
C ALA A 236 -12.97 -16.28 -2.93
N GLN A 237 -12.80 -16.16 -4.25
CA GLN A 237 -11.54 -16.47 -4.93
C GLN A 237 -10.41 -15.52 -4.51
N ALA A 238 -10.67 -14.21 -4.40
CA ALA A 238 -9.67 -13.24 -3.95
C ALA A 238 -9.19 -13.55 -2.52
N MET A 239 -10.12 -13.90 -1.62
CA MET A 239 -9.82 -14.30 -0.25
C MET A 239 -9.03 -15.62 -0.21
N ALA A 240 -9.36 -16.60 -1.07
CA ALA A 240 -8.61 -17.85 -1.14
C ALA A 240 -7.15 -17.61 -1.60
N ILE A 241 -6.90 -16.67 -2.53
CA ILE A 241 -5.54 -16.29 -2.92
C ILE A 241 -4.81 -15.63 -1.73
N ARG A 242 -5.48 -14.76 -0.97
CA ARG A 242 -4.89 -14.14 0.22
C ARG A 242 -4.48 -15.19 1.26
N GLN A 243 -5.32 -16.20 1.51
CA GLN A 243 -5.08 -17.26 2.50
C GLN A 243 -3.83 -18.12 2.18
N LEU A 244 -3.33 -18.11 0.95
CA LEU A 244 -2.08 -18.81 0.59
C LEU A 244 -0.88 -18.30 1.39
N PHE A 245 -0.97 -17.10 1.96
CA PHE A 245 0.10 -16.44 2.71
C PHE A 245 -0.12 -16.43 4.22
N ASP A 246 -1.17 -17.07 4.73
CA ASP A 246 -1.42 -17.14 6.17
C ASP A 246 -0.26 -17.86 6.87
N GLY A 247 0.35 -17.17 7.86
CA GLY A 247 1.54 -17.65 8.57
C GLY A 247 2.83 -17.69 7.75
N LYS A 248 2.85 -17.12 6.52
CA LYS A 248 4.01 -17.12 5.63
C LYS A 248 4.51 -15.70 5.34
N PRO A 249 5.78 -15.55 4.90
CA PRO A 249 6.32 -14.26 4.49
C PRO A 249 5.55 -13.68 3.29
N LEU A 250 4.73 -12.64 3.52
CA LEU A 250 3.82 -12.10 2.51
C LEU A 250 4.55 -11.50 1.30
N VAL A 251 5.56 -10.64 1.52
CA VAL A 251 6.25 -9.95 0.41
C VAL A 251 6.99 -10.94 -0.50
N PRO A 252 7.83 -11.85 0.03
CA PRO A 252 8.45 -12.89 -0.79
C PRO A 252 7.45 -13.79 -1.50
N GLY A 253 6.31 -14.09 -0.84
CA GLY A 253 5.24 -14.92 -1.41
C GLY A 253 4.55 -14.24 -2.60
N VAL A 254 4.18 -12.98 -2.46
CA VAL A 254 3.61 -12.18 -3.57
C VAL A 254 4.58 -12.13 -4.74
N LYS A 255 5.86 -11.84 -4.49
CA LYS A 255 6.88 -11.78 -5.55
C LYS A 255 7.15 -13.13 -6.22
N ALA A 256 7.08 -14.22 -5.45
CA ALA A 256 7.18 -15.57 -6.02
C ALA A 256 6.02 -15.91 -6.98
N LEU A 257 4.79 -15.48 -6.65
CA LEU A 257 3.65 -15.63 -7.56
C LEU A 257 3.69 -14.66 -8.74
N LEU A 258 4.19 -13.45 -8.58
CA LEU A 258 4.43 -12.56 -9.72
C LEU A 258 5.42 -13.16 -10.72
N ALA A 259 6.48 -13.84 -10.22
CA ALA A 259 7.43 -14.57 -11.06
C ALA A 259 6.75 -15.68 -11.88
N HIS A 260 5.79 -16.39 -11.28
CA HIS A 260 5.00 -17.43 -11.95
C HIS A 260 4.01 -16.84 -12.96
N ILE A 261 3.22 -15.84 -12.54
CA ILE A 261 2.13 -15.26 -13.35
C ILE A 261 2.66 -14.58 -14.62
N HIS A 262 3.80 -13.90 -14.51
CA HIS A 262 4.39 -13.15 -15.63
C HIS A 262 5.48 -13.92 -16.41
N ASP A 263 5.80 -15.17 -15.99
CA ASP A 263 6.93 -15.96 -16.52
C ASP A 263 8.26 -15.19 -16.46
N GLU A 264 8.46 -14.46 -15.37
CA GLU A 264 9.63 -13.62 -15.14
C GLU A 264 10.29 -13.97 -13.81
N PRO A 265 11.23 -14.94 -13.78
CA PRO A 265 11.85 -15.45 -12.54
C PRO A 265 12.50 -14.38 -11.66
N GLN A 266 12.93 -13.25 -12.25
CA GLN A 266 13.55 -12.14 -11.53
C GLN A 266 12.60 -11.47 -10.52
N TRP A 267 11.28 -11.59 -10.66
CA TRP A 267 10.33 -11.10 -9.66
C TRP A 267 10.51 -11.73 -8.28
N ALA A 268 11.03 -12.96 -8.20
CA ALA A 268 11.24 -13.65 -6.92
C ALA A 268 12.38 -13.04 -6.06
N ARG A 269 13.15 -12.08 -6.59
CA ARG A 269 14.19 -11.38 -5.83
C ARG A 269 13.57 -10.41 -4.83
N VAL A 270 14.15 -10.36 -3.63
CA VAL A 270 13.80 -9.42 -2.57
C VAL A 270 15.05 -8.73 -2.05
N ALA A 271 14.88 -7.52 -1.51
CA ALA A 271 15.98 -6.82 -0.86
C ALA A 271 16.19 -7.35 0.59
N PRO A 272 17.42 -7.52 1.07
CA PRO A 272 17.67 -7.78 2.47
C PRO A 272 17.00 -6.73 3.38
N PRO A 273 16.50 -7.08 4.57
CA PRO A 273 16.68 -8.36 5.27
C PRO A 273 15.69 -9.46 4.85
N LEU A 274 14.84 -9.23 3.86
CA LEU A 274 13.95 -10.27 3.35
C LEU A 274 14.75 -11.36 2.64
N SER A 275 14.21 -12.58 2.67
CA SER A 275 14.75 -13.73 1.95
C SER A 275 13.71 -14.24 0.94
N PRO A 276 14.10 -14.76 -0.21
CA PRO A 276 13.18 -15.40 -1.14
C PRO A 276 12.36 -16.49 -0.44
N LEU A 277 11.13 -16.71 -0.92
CA LEU A 277 10.26 -17.75 -0.38
C LEU A 277 10.93 -19.14 -0.52
N ALA A 278 10.90 -19.95 0.53
CA ALA A 278 11.45 -21.30 0.52
C ALA A 278 10.83 -22.13 -0.63
N ALA A 279 11.61 -23.02 -1.23
CA ALA A 279 11.21 -23.77 -2.42
C ALA A 279 9.90 -24.56 -2.23
N ALA A 280 9.73 -25.21 -1.08
CA ALA A 280 8.50 -25.96 -0.77
C ALA A 280 7.28 -25.03 -0.67
N ASP A 281 7.42 -23.88 0.02
CA ASP A 281 6.34 -22.89 0.15
C ASP A 281 6.01 -22.24 -1.19
N ARG A 282 7.01 -21.97 -2.02
CA ARG A 282 6.82 -21.46 -3.38
C ARG A 282 6.02 -22.44 -4.23
N THR A 283 6.40 -23.73 -4.24
CA THR A 283 5.67 -24.76 -4.99
C THR A 283 4.22 -24.87 -4.51
N ALA A 284 4.00 -24.86 -3.20
CA ALA A 284 2.66 -24.93 -2.62
C ALA A 284 1.82 -23.67 -2.97
N ALA A 285 2.42 -22.48 -2.94
CA ALA A 285 1.74 -21.22 -3.28
C ALA A 285 1.34 -21.18 -4.76
N ILE A 286 2.21 -21.62 -5.67
CA ILE A 286 1.91 -21.74 -7.12
C ILE A 286 0.76 -22.71 -7.36
N ALA A 287 0.85 -23.93 -6.84
CA ALA A 287 -0.20 -24.92 -6.99
C ALA A 287 -1.55 -24.44 -6.42
N GLY A 288 -1.53 -23.79 -5.26
CA GLY A 288 -2.72 -23.20 -4.66
C GLY A 288 -3.32 -22.07 -5.50
N TYR A 289 -2.49 -21.17 -6.02
CA TYR A 289 -2.92 -20.09 -6.90
C TYR A 289 -3.57 -20.62 -8.17
N ASP A 290 -2.92 -21.57 -8.86
CA ASP A 290 -3.43 -22.16 -10.10
C ASP A 290 -4.76 -22.89 -9.84
N ALA A 291 -4.87 -23.63 -8.72
CA ALA A 291 -6.12 -24.30 -8.34
C ALA A 291 -7.28 -23.32 -8.08
N VAL A 292 -7.00 -22.15 -7.48
CA VAL A 292 -8.03 -21.10 -7.29
C VAL A 292 -8.42 -20.49 -8.62
N ARG A 293 -7.44 -20.17 -9.48
CA ARG A 293 -7.68 -19.51 -10.79
C ARG A 293 -8.33 -20.44 -11.81
N ALA A 294 -8.13 -21.76 -11.70
CA ALA A 294 -8.78 -22.75 -12.57
C ALA A 294 -10.29 -22.92 -12.28
N LYS A 295 -10.74 -22.55 -11.08
CA LYS A 295 -12.17 -22.57 -10.75
C LYS A 295 -12.88 -21.48 -11.56
N ARG A 296 -13.49 -21.85 -12.69
CA ARG A 296 -14.38 -20.94 -13.41
C ARG A 296 -15.53 -20.53 -12.49
N VAL A 297 -15.78 -19.24 -12.40
CA VAL A 297 -16.99 -18.72 -11.79
C VAL A 297 -18.13 -19.15 -12.73
N ALA A 298 -18.96 -20.08 -12.28
CA ALA A 298 -20.14 -20.55 -12.98
C ALA A 298 -21.23 -19.46 -12.99
#